data_dfc31fcb15300aabd8118673a0061c61
#
_entry.id   dfc31fcb15300aabd8118673a0061c61
#
_cell.length_a   1.000
_cell.length_b   1.000
_cell.length_c   1.000
_cell.angle_alpha   90.00
_cell.angle_beta   90.00
_cell.angle_gamma   90.00
#
_symmetry.space_group_name_H-M   'P 1'
#
loop_
_entity.id
_entity.type
_entity.pdbx_description
1 polymer ?
#
loop_
_entity_poly.entity_id
_entity_poly.type
_entity_poly.pdbx_seq_one_letter_code
_entity_poly.pdbx_strand_id
1 'polypeptide(L)'
;MPKMVVTHGVVDVEKWLSFKAERAEAVAATGVLNAVDLAAQDGSNAVAIMGDADDPAAVMAALASPPPEVAATMERHGVVPPLMIYIEK
;
A
#
# COMPACT_ATOMS: atom_id res chain seq x y z
N MET A 1 4.35 12.17 13.31
CA MET A 1 4.45 10.92 12.53
C MET A 1 4.80 11.28 11.09
N PRO A 2 5.88 10.75 10.54
CA PRO A 2 6.21 11.02 9.14
C PRO A 2 5.17 10.44 8.18
N LYS A 3 4.99 11.11 7.06
CA LYS A 3 4.20 10.59 5.95
C LYS A 3 4.99 9.53 5.20
N MET A 4 4.29 8.53 4.73
CA MET A 4 4.88 7.46 3.95
C MET A 4 4.01 7.21 2.73
N VAL A 5 4.64 7.03 1.57
CA VAL A 5 3.93 6.72 0.32
C VAL A 5 4.52 5.44 -0.24
N VAL A 6 3.64 4.50 -0.61
CA VAL A 6 4.04 3.28 -1.29
C VAL A 6 3.36 3.28 -2.65
N THR A 7 4.17 3.16 -3.71
CA THR A 7 3.65 3.11 -5.09
C THR A 7 3.87 1.73 -5.67
N HIS A 8 2.95 1.28 -6.50
CA HIS A 8 3.07 0.02 -7.25
C HIS A 8 2.09 0.01 -8.42
N GLY A 9 2.17 -1.02 -9.25
CA GLY A 9 1.16 -1.25 -10.25
C GLY A 9 0.06 -2.15 -9.71
N VAL A 10 -1.04 -2.23 -10.43
CA VAL A 10 -2.12 -3.19 -10.17
C VAL A 10 -2.62 -3.76 -11.49
N VAL A 11 -3.24 -4.94 -11.40
CA VAL A 11 -3.83 -5.59 -12.58
C VAL A 11 -5.07 -4.81 -13.05
N ASP A 12 -5.88 -4.33 -12.09
CA ASP A 12 -7.14 -3.64 -12.37
C ASP A 12 -7.39 -2.59 -11.27
N VAL A 13 -7.37 -1.32 -11.65
CA VAL A 13 -7.52 -0.21 -10.70
C VAL A 13 -8.88 -0.23 -10.02
N GLU A 14 -9.96 -0.46 -10.77
CA GLU A 14 -11.31 -0.46 -10.17
C GLU A 14 -11.49 -1.59 -9.18
N LYS A 15 -10.96 -2.76 -9.48
CA LYS A 15 -10.97 -3.90 -8.58
C LYS A 15 -10.16 -3.57 -7.31
N TRP A 16 -8.99 -2.97 -7.48
CA TRP A 16 -8.14 -2.56 -6.36
C TRP A 16 -8.87 -1.56 -5.45
N LEU A 17 -9.55 -0.57 -6.05
CA LEU A 17 -10.32 0.41 -5.28
C LEU A 17 -11.49 -0.22 -4.52
N SER A 18 -12.08 -1.30 -5.05
CA SER A 18 -13.18 -1.99 -4.38
C SER A 18 -12.77 -2.62 -3.05
N PHE A 19 -11.47 -2.84 -2.83
CA PHE A 19 -10.93 -3.41 -1.60
C PHE A 19 -10.44 -2.34 -0.61
N LYS A 20 -10.88 -1.11 -0.76
CA LYS A 20 -10.37 0.03 0.03
C LYS A 20 -10.44 -0.20 1.54
N ALA A 21 -11.59 -0.67 2.04
CA ALA A 21 -11.77 -0.90 3.47
C ALA A 21 -10.88 -2.02 3.99
N GLU A 22 -10.79 -3.12 3.26
CA GLU A 22 -9.91 -4.24 3.63
C GLU A 22 -8.45 -3.82 3.61
N ARG A 23 -8.06 -3.03 2.62
CA ARG A 23 -6.69 -2.55 2.51
C ARG A 23 -6.32 -1.62 3.66
N ALA A 24 -7.24 -0.74 4.08
CA ALA A 24 -6.99 0.15 5.21
C ALA A 24 -6.67 -0.65 6.47
N GLU A 25 -7.38 -1.75 6.72
CA GLU A 25 -7.12 -2.63 7.85
C GLU A 25 -5.78 -3.33 7.73
N ALA A 26 -5.46 -3.86 6.55
CA ALA A 26 -4.20 -4.55 6.31
C ALA A 26 -3.00 -3.60 6.45
N VAL A 27 -3.14 -2.39 5.95
CA VAL A 27 -2.09 -1.36 6.02
C VAL A 27 -1.90 -0.90 7.46
N ALA A 28 -3.00 -0.73 8.21
CA ALA A 28 -2.91 -0.39 9.64
C ALA A 28 -2.17 -1.46 10.44
N ALA A 29 -2.36 -2.72 10.09
CA ALA A 29 -1.64 -3.83 10.74
C ALA A 29 -0.13 -3.77 10.50
N THR A 30 0.34 -3.14 9.43
CA THR A 30 1.77 -2.93 9.18
C THR A 30 2.31 -1.67 9.85
N GLY A 31 1.45 -0.84 10.44
CA GLY A 31 1.86 0.37 11.15
C GLY A 31 1.60 1.68 10.40
N VAL A 32 0.84 1.65 9.32
CA VAL A 32 0.46 2.86 8.57
C VAL A 32 -0.98 3.23 8.90
N LEU A 33 -1.17 4.43 9.44
CA LEU A 33 -2.49 4.94 9.88
C LEU A 33 -3.00 6.00 8.91
N ASN A 34 -4.31 6.18 8.89
CA ASN A 34 -4.98 7.19 8.06
C ASN A 34 -4.63 7.03 6.59
N ALA A 35 -4.64 5.80 6.11
CA ALA A 35 -4.26 5.49 4.74
C ALA A 35 -5.24 6.08 3.72
N VAL A 36 -4.68 6.68 2.67
CA VAL A 36 -5.43 7.22 1.53
C VAL A 36 -4.95 6.50 0.27
N ASP A 37 -5.90 6.02 -0.53
CA ASP A 37 -5.59 5.40 -1.82
C ASP A 37 -5.57 6.45 -2.91
N LEU A 38 -4.56 6.38 -3.77
CA LEU A 38 -4.39 7.30 -4.89
C LEU A 38 -4.22 6.49 -6.17
N ALA A 39 -4.85 6.95 -7.24
CA ALA A 39 -4.69 6.36 -8.56
C ALA A 39 -4.10 7.39 -9.51
N ALA A 40 -3.26 6.95 -10.44
CA ALA A 40 -2.68 7.85 -11.43
C ALA A 40 -3.79 8.44 -12.32
N GLN A 41 -3.71 9.74 -12.57
CA GLN A 41 -4.74 10.44 -13.35
C GLN A 41 -4.60 10.22 -14.86
N ASP A 42 -3.50 9.60 -15.28
CA ASP A 42 -3.24 9.36 -16.71
C ASP A 42 -3.93 8.12 -17.27
N GLY A 43 -4.74 7.43 -16.44
CA GLY A 43 -5.42 6.21 -16.84
C GLY A 43 -4.55 4.95 -16.81
N SER A 44 -3.31 5.06 -16.33
CA SER A 44 -2.45 3.88 -16.18
C SER A 44 -2.87 3.04 -14.96
N ASN A 45 -2.24 1.87 -14.81
CA ASN A 45 -2.47 0.99 -13.67
C ASN A 45 -1.52 1.28 -12.50
N ALA A 46 -1.01 2.51 -12.40
CA ALA A 46 -0.17 2.94 -11.31
C ALA A 46 -1.04 3.49 -10.17
N VAL A 47 -0.75 3.04 -8.97
CA VAL A 47 -1.48 3.45 -7.77
C VAL A 47 -0.51 3.76 -6.64
N ALA A 48 -1.01 4.41 -5.60
CA ALA A 48 -0.22 4.71 -4.41
C ALA A 48 -1.10 4.63 -3.17
N ILE A 49 -0.47 4.33 -2.05
CA ILE A 49 -1.09 4.40 -0.73
C ILE A 49 -0.27 5.39 0.09
N MET A 50 -0.91 6.38 0.67
CA MET A 50 -0.25 7.36 1.53
C MET A 50 -0.83 7.29 2.93
N GLY A 51 0.01 7.40 3.94
CA GLY A 51 -0.45 7.41 5.32
C GLY A 51 0.62 7.89 6.30
N ASP A 52 0.30 7.79 7.57
CA ASP A 52 1.19 8.20 8.66
C ASP A 52 1.86 6.96 9.25
N ALA A 53 3.18 6.93 9.27
CA ALA A 53 3.94 5.80 9.81
C ALA A 53 4.73 6.25 11.03
N ASP A 54 4.39 5.69 12.20
CA ASP A 54 5.11 5.96 13.44
C ASP A 54 6.53 5.39 13.39
N ASP A 55 6.67 4.20 12.80
CA ASP A 55 7.97 3.53 12.63
C ASP A 55 8.13 3.08 11.19
N PRO A 56 8.63 3.96 10.30
CA PRO A 56 8.81 3.61 8.89
C PRO A 56 9.68 2.38 8.65
N ALA A 57 10.71 2.18 9.49
CA ALA A 57 11.60 1.02 9.35
C ALA A 57 10.85 -0.30 9.56
N ALA A 58 9.93 -0.33 10.53
CA ALA A 58 9.10 -1.51 10.78
C ALA A 58 8.15 -1.77 9.61
N VAL A 59 7.58 -0.71 9.03
CA VAL A 59 6.70 -0.84 7.85
C VAL A 59 7.48 -1.40 6.68
N MET A 60 8.67 -0.88 6.41
CA MET A 60 9.52 -1.37 5.32
C MET A 60 9.89 -2.83 5.51
N ALA A 61 10.19 -3.25 6.74
CA ALA A 61 10.50 -4.65 7.04
C ALA A 61 9.28 -5.55 6.75
N ALA A 62 8.09 -5.12 7.15
CA ALA A 62 6.86 -5.87 6.90
C ALA A 62 6.55 -5.99 5.40
N LEU A 63 6.85 -4.95 4.61
CA LEU A 63 6.64 -4.98 3.16
C LEU A 63 7.68 -5.83 2.44
N ALA A 64 8.92 -5.87 2.95
CA ALA A 64 9.98 -6.68 2.36
C ALA A 64 9.76 -8.18 2.56
N SER A 65 9.17 -8.55 3.70
CA SER A 65 8.85 -9.94 4.04
C SER A 65 7.45 -10.00 4.64
N PRO A 66 6.40 -9.81 3.83
CA PRO A 66 5.05 -9.73 4.39
C PRO A 66 4.61 -11.05 5.03
N PRO A 67 3.88 -10.96 6.16
CA PRO A 67 3.23 -12.14 6.73
C PRO A 67 2.31 -12.81 5.70
N PRO A 68 2.02 -14.12 5.83
CA PRO A 68 1.19 -14.82 4.84
C PRO A 68 -0.17 -14.18 4.57
N GLU A 69 -0.84 -13.62 5.59
CA GLU A 69 -2.13 -12.95 5.40
C GLU A 69 -1.99 -11.68 4.57
N VAL A 70 -0.92 -10.93 4.79
CA VAL A 70 -0.65 -9.70 4.04
C VAL A 70 -0.30 -10.03 2.60
N ALA A 71 0.55 -11.04 2.39
CA ALA A 71 0.91 -11.49 1.05
C ALA A 71 -0.33 -11.96 0.26
N ALA A 72 -1.22 -12.71 0.90
CA ALA A 72 -2.46 -13.18 0.28
C ALA A 72 -3.38 -12.01 -0.08
N THR A 73 -3.46 -11.00 0.79
CA THR A 73 -4.25 -9.80 0.54
C THR A 73 -3.71 -9.02 -0.66
N MET A 74 -2.39 -8.85 -0.75
CA MET A 74 -1.74 -8.18 -1.88
C MET A 74 -2.04 -8.91 -3.19
N GLU A 75 -1.94 -10.23 -3.20
CA GLU A 75 -2.25 -11.03 -4.38
C GLU A 75 -3.70 -10.89 -4.79
N ARG A 76 -4.63 -10.95 -3.83
CA ARG A 76 -6.06 -10.80 -4.08
C ARG A 76 -6.40 -9.43 -4.64
N HIS A 77 -5.71 -8.38 -4.19
CA HIS A 77 -5.90 -7.02 -4.68
C HIS A 77 -5.22 -6.76 -6.03
N GLY A 78 -4.47 -7.72 -6.53
CA GLY A 78 -3.82 -7.61 -7.83
C GLY A 78 -2.60 -6.72 -7.84
N VAL A 79 -1.86 -6.66 -6.75
CA VAL A 79 -0.64 -5.84 -6.65
C VAL A 79 0.44 -6.38 -7.58
N VAL A 80 1.01 -5.49 -8.38
CA VAL A 80 2.11 -5.80 -9.31
C VAL A 80 3.38 -5.10 -8.80
N PRO A 81 4.40 -5.86 -8.36
CA PRO A 81 5.66 -5.26 -7.93
C PRO A 81 6.39 -4.63 -9.13
N PRO A 82 7.38 -3.77 -8.90
CA PRO A 82 7.99 -3.48 -7.60
C PRO A 82 7.19 -2.47 -6.77
N LEU A 83 7.42 -2.50 -5.46
CA LEU A 83 6.91 -1.49 -4.54
C LEU A 83 7.99 -0.43 -4.37
N MET A 84 7.62 0.83 -4.56
CA MET A 84 8.51 1.96 -4.31
C MET A 84 8.02 2.68 -3.05
N ILE A 85 8.92 2.93 -2.12
CA ILE A 85 8.59 3.53 -0.83
C ILE A 85 9.21 4.90 -0.70
N TYR A 86 8.41 5.90 -0.36
CA TYR A 86 8.86 7.27 -0.12
C TYR A 86 8.49 7.62 1.31
N ILE A 87 9.42 8.24 2.04
CA ILE A 87 9.24 8.64 3.43
C ILE A 87 9.51 10.14 3.53
N GLU A 88 8.65 10.83 4.26
CA GLU A 88 8.79 12.27 4.52
C GLU A 88 10.16 12.57 5.14
N LYS A 89 10.81 13.62 4.66
CA LYS A 89 12.09 14.09 5.15
C LYS A 89 11.98 15.41 5.90
#